data_f27beee2541814f359d74efec15f5116
#
_entry.id   f27beee2541814f359d74efec15f5116
#
_cell.length_a   1.000
_cell.length_b   1.000
_cell.length_c   1.000
_cell.angle_alpha   90.00
_cell.angle_beta   90.00
_cell.angle_gamma   90.00
#
_symmetry.space_group_name_H-M   'P 1'
#
loop_
_entity.id
_entity.type
_entity.pdbx_description
1 polymer ?
#
loop_
_entity_poly.entity_id
_entity_poly.type
_entity_poly.pdbx_seq_one_letter_code
_entity_poly.pdbx_strand_id
1 'polypeptide(L)'
;MANPPRNSPFDPAILDALGGLEFVARTVVEGFLAGEHRSPRKGSSAEFAQHREYSPGDDLRHIDWRIFARSERLVVKEYIEESNLIANIVLDTSGSMGFAGSGAADEATWSKLDYGRWVAAALGQLILGQRDTLGLITFDTESHQILPPAGGSHQRAALLSQLEAATPGGETEEGASLTQVVRHMPGRGIAIVISDFLGEIPDIFKGVEALIAQGHEPILL
;
A
#
# COMPACT_ATOMS: atom_id res chain seq x y z
N MET A 1 13.56 -14.35 18.55
CA MET A 1 12.56 -14.73 17.55
C MET A 1 13.08 -15.97 16.84
N ALA A 2 12.26 -17.00 16.65
CA ALA A 2 12.69 -18.23 15.98
C ALA A 2 12.90 -17.95 14.49
N ASN A 3 14.04 -18.40 13.96
CA ASN A 3 14.35 -18.38 12.54
C ASN A 3 13.23 -19.09 11.77
N PRO A 4 12.70 -18.54 10.67
CA PRO A 4 11.73 -19.26 9.86
C PRO A 4 12.37 -20.57 9.35
N PRO A 5 11.58 -21.64 9.21
CA PRO A 5 12.10 -22.92 8.76
C PRO A 5 12.73 -22.77 7.38
N ARG A 6 13.87 -23.43 7.15
CA ARG A 6 14.73 -23.39 5.92
C ARG A 6 14.01 -23.71 4.58
N ASN A 7 12.72 -23.90 4.57
CA ASN A 7 11.86 -24.09 3.40
C ASN A 7 10.66 -23.13 3.41
N SER A 8 10.81 -21.97 4.03
CA SER A 8 9.77 -20.94 3.94
C SER A 8 9.75 -20.39 2.52
N PRO A 9 8.56 -20.19 1.88
CA PRO A 9 8.46 -19.48 0.62
C PRO A 9 8.94 -18.02 0.71
N PHE A 10 9.30 -17.56 1.91
CA PHE A 10 9.85 -16.26 2.24
C PHE A 10 11.35 -16.31 2.59
N ASP A 11 12.06 -17.36 2.18
CA ASP A 11 13.52 -17.44 2.35
C ASP A 11 14.17 -16.39 1.43
N PRO A 12 15.01 -15.46 1.98
CA PRO A 12 15.68 -14.41 1.21
C PRO A 12 16.44 -14.93 -0.01
N ALA A 13 17.16 -16.02 0.15
CA ALA A 13 17.95 -16.61 -0.93
C ALA A 13 17.08 -17.18 -2.07
N ILE A 14 15.90 -17.68 -1.74
CA ILE A 14 14.92 -18.16 -2.73
C ILE A 14 14.27 -16.97 -3.45
N LEU A 15 13.96 -15.91 -2.73
CA LEU A 15 13.31 -14.73 -3.29
C LEU A 15 14.24 -13.95 -4.22
N ASP A 16 15.50 -13.80 -3.87
CA ASP A 16 16.53 -13.19 -4.73
C ASP A 16 16.78 -14.04 -6.00
N ALA A 17 16.75 -15.37 -5.87
CA ALA A 17 16.89 -16.28 -7.00
C ALA A 17 15.67 -16.30 -7.94
N LEU A 18 14.50 -15.89 -7.47
CA LEU A 18 13.22 -15.94 -8.22
C LEU A 18 12.96 -14.69 -9.08
N GLY A 19 13.81 -13.68 -9.10
CA GLY A 19 13.70 -12.61 -10.08
C GLY A 19 13.24 -11.25 -9.58
N GLY A 20 13.68 -10.85 -8.39
CA GLY A 20 13.56 -9.47 -7.93
C GLY A 20 12.23 -9.10 -7.28
N LEU A 21 12.19 -7.86 -6.82
CA LEU A 21 11.10 -7.29 -6.01
C LEU A 21 9.73 -7.39 -6.70
N GLU A 22 9.66 -7.17 -8.00
CA GLU A 22 8.40 -7.21 -8.76
C GLU A 22 7.76 -8.61 -8.76
N PHE A 23 8.56 -9.63 -9.01
CA PHE A 23 8.05 -11.00 -9.09
C PHE A 23 7.49 -11.48 -7.75
N VAL A 24 8.19 -11.20 -6.66
CA VAL A 24 7.74 -11.60 -5.32
C VAL A 24 6.51 -10.81 -4.89
N ALA A 25 6.52 -9.49 -5.05
CA ALA A 25 5.36 -8.67 -4.74
C ALA A 25 4.11 -9.16 -5.47
N ARG A 26 4.24 -9.48 -6.76
CA ARG A 26 3.16 -10.04 -7.57
C ARG A 26 2.71 -11.41 -7.04
N THR A 27 3.64 -12.31 -6.73
CA THR A 27 3.32 -13.66 -6.24
C THR A 27 2.61 -13.62 -4.89
N VAL A 28 3.06 -12.75 -3.97
CA VAL A 28 2.40 -12.57 -2.66
C VAL A 28 0.98 -12.06 -2.84
N VAL A 29 0.77 -11.06 -3.70
CA VAL A 29 -0.54 -10.48 -3.95
C VAL A 29 -1.48 -11.49 -4.66
N GLU A 30 -1.00 -12.20 -5.67
CA GLU A 30 -1.79 -13.23 -6.35
C GLU A 30 -2.21 -14.36 -5.39
N GLY A 31 -1.31 -14.78 -4.49
CA GLY A 31 -1.61 -15.75 -3.45
C GLY A 31 -2.66 -15.26 -2.45
N PHE A 32 -2.58 -14.01 -2.06
CA PHE A 32 -3.55 -13.37 -1.17
C PHE A 32 -4.93 -13.23 -1.83
N LEU A 33 -4.98 -12.72 -3.06
CA LEU A 33 -6.23 -12.51 -3.80
C LEU A 33 -6.92 -13.84 -4.20
N ALA A 34 -6.18 -14.92 -4.37
CA ALA A 34 -6.75 -16.24 -4.63
C ALA A 34 -7.55 -16.78 -3.43
N GLY A 35 -7.28 -16.29 -2.21
CA GLY A 35 -7.98 -16.66 -0.97
C GLY A 35 -9.15 -15.72 -0.60
N GLU A 36 -9.29 -14.56 -1.22
CA GLU A 36 -10.32 -13.59 -0.86
C GLU A 36 -11.58 -13.71 -1.72
N HIS A 37 -12.72 -13.84 -1.04
CA HIS A 37 -14.03 -13.59 -1.63
C HIS A 37 -14.20 -12.07 -1.85
N ARG A 38 -14.42 -11.68 -3.11
CA ARG A 38 -14.73 -10.31 -3.49
C ARG A 38 -15.90 -9.76 -2.68
N SER A 39 -15.66 -8.80 -1.81
CA SER A 39 -16.71 -8.02 -1.19
C SER A 39 -17.03 -6.81 -2.08
N PRO A 40 -18.19 -6.74 -2.73
CA PRO A 40 -18.55 -5.58 -3.52
C PRO A 40 -18.97 -4.45 -2.58
N ARG A 41 -18.10 -3.46 -2.37
CA ARG A 41 -18.53 -2.19 -1.78
C ARG A 41 -19.30 -1.40 -2.82
N LYS A 42 -20.51 -0.93 -2.45
CA LYS A 42 -21.40 -0.14 -3.30
C LYS A 42 -21.18 1.34 -3.01
N GLY A 43 -20.84 2.12 -4.00
CA GLY A 43 -20.68 3.55 -3.88
C GLY A 43 -21.13 4.35 -5.11
N SER A 44 -21.07 5.67 -5.04
CA SER A 44 -21.85 6.60 -5.87
C SER A 44 -21.17 7.13 -7.13
N SER A 45 -19.97 6.66 -7.48
CA SER A 45 -19.31 7.02 -8.76
C SER A 45 -19.23 5.80 -9.66
N ALA A 46 -19.92 5.82 -10.72
CA ALA A 46 -20.81 4.88 -11.31
C ALA A 46 -20.27 4.30 -12.61
N GLU A 47 -19.44 3.28 -12.60
CA GLU A 47 -19.41 2.38 -13.76
C GLU A 47 -20.52 1.33 -13.59
N PHE A 48 -21.40 1.23 -14.62
CA PHE A 48 -22.49 0.25 -14.62
C PHE A 48 -21.91 -1.16 -14.57
N ALA A 49 -22.23 -1.92 -13.52
CA ALA A 49 -21.79 -3.29 -13.36
C ALA A 49 -22.74 -4.30 -13.97
N GLN A 50 -23.97 -4.31 -13.51
CA GLN A 50 -24.99 -5.26 -13.91
C GLN A 50 -26.40 -4.82 -13.52
N HIS A 51 -27.39 -5.55 -14.05
CA HIS A 51 -28.77 -5.44 -13.56
C HIS A 51 -29.03 -6.57 -12.57
N ARG A 52 -29.65 -6.23 -11.44
CA ARG A 52 -30.17 -7.16 -10.44
C ARG A 52 -31.67 -7.02 -10.33
N GLU A 53 -32.37 -8.07 -10.02
CA GLU A 53 -33.81 -7.99 -9.73
C GLU A 53 -34.04 -7.10 -8.48
N TYR A 54 -35.07 -6.27 -8.56
CA TYR A 54 -35.47 -5.39 -7.47
C TYR A 54 -35.92 -6.21 -6.27
N SER A 55 -35.45 -5.83 -5.10
CA SER A 55 -35.92 -6.35 -3.80
C SER A 55 -36.55 -5.24 -2.98
N PRO A 56 -37.63 -5.53 -2.20
CA PRO A 56 -38.24 -4.53 -1.33
C PRO A 56 -37.17 -3.92 -0.37
N GLY A 57 -37.04 -2.58 -0.45
CA GLY A 57 -36.02 -1.83 0.28
C GLY A 57 -34.92 -1.23 -0.60
N ASP A 58 -34.84 -1.61 -1.87
CA ASP A 58 -33.94 -0.96 -2.82
C ASP A 58 -34.40 0.47 -3.16
N ASP A 59 -33.43 1.36 -3.41
CA ASP A 59 -33.73 2.75 -3.81
C ASP A 59 -34.33 2.79 -5.21
N LEU A 60 -35.53 3.31 -5.32
CA LEU A 60 -36.30 3.42 -6.55
C LEU A 60 -35.60 4.26 -7.64
N ARG A 61 -34.65 5.13 -7.26
CA ARG A 61 -33.87 5.94 -8.20
C ARG A 61 -32.94 5.10 -9.07
N HIS A 62 -32.58 3.90 -8.63
CA HIS A 62 -31.71 2.99 -9.34
C HIS A 62 -32.45 2.01 -10.25
N ILE A 63 -33.80 2.06 -10.29
CA ILE A 63 -34.59 1.22 -11.18
C ILE A 63 -34.33 1.60 -12.65
N ASP A 64 -34.12 0.59 -13.49
CA ASP A 64 -34.05 0.79 -14.94
C ASP A 64 -35.46 0.78 -15.56
N TRP A 65 -36.04 1.96 -15.65
CA TRP A 65 -37.38 2.16 -16.22
C TRP A 65 -37.49 1.78 -17.69
N ARG A 66 -36.36 1.72 -18.45
CA ARG A 66 -36.35 1.28 -19.85
C ARG A 66 -36.54 -0.22 -19.97
N ILE A 67 -35.91 -0.99 -19.06
CA ILE A 67 -36.12 -2.44 -19.02
C ILE A 67 -37.52 -2.74 -18.53
N PHE A 68 -38.01 -2.04 -17.50
CA PHE A 68 -39.38 -2.20 -17.02
C PHE A 68 -40.40 -1.98 -18.14
N ALA A 69 -40.27 -0.90 -18.92
CA ALA A 69 -41.18 -0.60 -20.03
C ALA A 69 -41.20 -1.65 -21.15
N ARG A 70 -40.15 -2.48 -21.29
CA ARG A 70 -40.03 -3.50 -22.35
C ARG A 70 -40.41 -4.90 -21.89
N SER A 71 -40.13 -5.22 -20.63
CA SER A 71 -40.22 -6.59 -20.10
C SER A 71 -41.07 -6.74 -18.85
N GLU A 72 -41.63 -5.64 -18.34
CA GLU A 72 -42.39 -5.58 -17.07
C GLU A 72 -41.60 -6.12 -15.85
N ARG A 73 -40.28 -6.30 -15.99
CA ARG A 73 -39.40 -6.74 -14.89
C ARG A 73 -38.78 -5.55 -14.20
N LEU A 74 -38.94 -5.49 -12.89
CA LEU A 74 -38.26 -4.48 -12.05
C LEU A 74 -36.83 -4.93 -11.83
N VAL A 75 -35.88 -4.19 -12.40
CA VAL A 75 -34.45 -4.40 -12.23
C VAL A 75 -33.78 -3.12 -11.76
N VAL A 76 -32.82 -3.26 -10.88
CA VAL A 76 -32.01 -2.18 -10.32
C VAL A 76 -30.65 -2.20 -11.00
N LYS A 77 -30.16 -1.03 -11.37
CA LYS A 77 -28.77 -0.86 -11.85
C LYS A 77 -27.85 -0.96 -10.66
N GLU A 78 -26.98 -1.94 -10.69
CA GLU A 78 -25.83 -2.00 -9.78
C GLU A 78 -24.64 -1.30 -10.44
N TYR A 79 -24.00 -0.47 -9.66
CA TYR A 79 -22.80 0.25 -10.07
C TYR A 79 -21.63 -0.24 -9.24
N ILE A 80 -20.46 -0.36 -9.85
CA ILE A 80 -19.20 -0.57 -9.13
C ILE A 80 -18.68 0.82 -8.79
N GLU A 81 -18.40 1.06 -7.52
CA GLU A 81 -17.68 2.25 -7.10
C GLU A 81 -16.24 2.12 -7.60
N GLU A 82 -15.83 3.00 -8.50
CA GLU A 82 -14.41 3.28 -8.62
C GLU A 82 -14.02 4.07 -7.36
N SER A 83 -13.44 3.38 -6.40
CA SER A 83 -12.78 4.06 -5.29
C SER A 83 -11.55 4.76 -5.87
N ASN A 84 -11.58 6.08 -6.01
CA ASN A 84 -10.37 6.86 -6.24
C ASN A 84 -9.61 6.97 -4.92
N LEU A 85 -9.23 5.85 -4.35
CA LEU A 85 -8.42 5.83 -3.13
C LEU A 85 -7.04 6.39 -3.45
N ILE A 86 -6.64 7.38 -2.66
CA ILE A 86 -5.26 7.87 -2.68
C ILE A 86 -4.53 7.21 -1.51
N ALA A 87 -3.52 6.42 -1.81
CA ALA A 87 -2.65 5.85 -0.80
C ALA A 87 -1.24 6.42 -0.95
N ASN A 88 -0.58 6.67 0.16
CA ASN A 88 0.83 7.05 0.21
C ASN A 88 1.56 6.05 1.10
N ILE A 89 2.57 5.40 0.57
CA ILE A 89 3.52 4.63 1.36
C ILE A 89 4.61 5.57 1.83
N VAL A 90 4.87 5.56 3.12
CA VAL A 90 5.93 6.34 3.78
C VAL A 90 6.92 5.33 4.34
N LEU A 91 8.04 5.14 3.65
CA LEU A 91 9.07 4.17 4.00
C LEU A 91 10.23 4.86 4.69
N ASP A 92 10.48 4.46 5.91
CA ASP A 92 11.66 4.85 6.67
C ASP A 92 12.92 4.19 6.08
N THR A 93 13.90 5.01 5.78
CA THR A 93 15.22 4.59 5.29
C THR A 93 16.34 5.03 6.23
N SER A 94 16.03 5.33 7.50
CA SER A 94 17.04 5.70 8.51
C SER A 94 18.05 4.58 8.74
N GLY A 95 19.16 4.92 9.36
CA GLY A 95 20.26 3.97 9.60
C GLY A 95 19.85 2.72 10.38
N SER A 96 18.87 2.82 11.30
CA SER A 96 18.34 1.67 12.05
C SER A 96 17.65 0.63 11.16
N MET A 97 17.08 1.06 10.03
CA MET A 97 16.46 0.17 9.04
C MET A 97 17.48 -0.69 8.29
N GLY A 98 18.75 -0.29 8.28
CA GLY A 98 19.86 -1.08 7.73
C GLY A 98 20.25 -2.29 8.59
N PHE A 99 19.71 -2.45 9.79
CA PHE A 99 20.05 -3.56 10.66
C PHE A 99 19.55 -4.90 10.08
N ALA A 100 20.49 -5.82 9.86
CA ALA A 100 20.27 -7.15 9.30
C ALA A 100 20.66 -8.20 10.35
N GLY A 101 20.11 -8.26 11.50
CA GLY A 101 20.36 -9.29 12.53
C GLY A 101 21.79 -9.87 12.61
N SER A 102 22.15 -10.50 13.69
CA SER A 102 23.43 -11.19 13.86
C SER A 102 23.36 -12.65 13.35
N GLY A 103 23.14 -12.84 12.05
CA GLY A 103 23.29 -14.17 11.43
C GLY A 103 24.77 -14.53 11.23
N ALA A 104 25.09 -15.82 11.06
CA ALA A 104 26.43 -16.23 10.66
C ALA A 104 26.79 -15.60 9.32
N ALA A 105 28.06 -15.22 9.13
CA ALA A 105 28.57 -14.42 7.99
C ALA A 105 28.27 -15.00 6.59
N ASP A 106 27.75 -16.22 6.49
CA ASP A 106 27.42 -16.93 5.25
C ASP A 106 25.90 -17.04 4.97
N GLU A 107 25.03 -16.48 5.80
CA GLU A 107 23.58 -16.46 5.56
C GLU A 107 23.17 -15.06 5.08
N ALA A 108 22.59 -14.99 3.88
CA ALA A 108 21.96 -13.76 3.39
C ALA A 108 20.82 -13.37 4.36
N THR A 109 21.09 -12.40 5.21
CA THR A 109 20.13 -11.89 6.20
C THR A 109 19.53 -10.61 5.67
N TRP A 110 18.20 -10.54 5.59
CA TRP A 110 17.52 -9.32 5.20
C TRP A 110 17.65 -8.26 6.28
N SER A 111 17.93 -7.04 5.85
CA SER A 111 17.76 -5.88 6.70
C SER A 111 16.29 -5.57 6.93
N LYS A 112 15.99 -4.75 7.94
CA LYS A 112 14.62 -4.23 8.14
C LYS A 112 14.15 -3.46 6.89
N LEU A 113 15.06 -2.70 6.25
CA LEU A 113 14.77 -1.98 5.02
C LEU A 113 14.40 -2.93 3.88
N ASP A 114 15.11 -4.04 3.72
CA ASP A 114 14.77 -5.03 2.68
C ASP A 114 13.35 -5.57 2.91
N TYR A 115 13.01 -5.90 4.16
CA TYR A 115 11.65 -6.31 4.50
C TYR A 115 10.63 -5.20 4.22
N GLY A 116 10.93 -3.96 4.61
CA GLY A 116 10.09 -2.79 4.33
C GLY A 116 9.83 -2.57 2.84
N ARG A 117 10.88 -2.74 1.99
CA ARG A 117 10.75 -2.67 0.53
C ARG A 117 9.81 -3.74 -0.03
N TRP A 118 9.91 -4.99 0.48
CA TRP A 118 9.04 -6.08 0.05
C TRP A 118 7.58 -5.80 0.41
N VAL A 119 7.34 -5.34 1.63
CA VAL A 119 6.00 -4.96 2.07
C VAL A 119 5.46 -3.80 1.22
N ALA A 120 6.26 -2.77 1.00
CA ALA A 120 5.89 -1.61 0.17
C ALA A 120 5.56 -2.01 -1.27
N ALA A 121 6.38 -2.89 -1.88
CA ALA A 121 6.16 -3.37 -3.24
C ALA A 121 4.89 -4.23 -3.34
N ALA A 122 4.63 -5.12 -2.38
CA ALA A 122 3.44 -5.95 -2.34
C ALA A 122 2.16 -5.11 -2.20
N LEU A 123 2.16 -4.15 -1.25
CA LEU A 123 1.05 -3.22 -1.07
C LEU A 123 0.85 -2.34 -2.32
N GLY A 124 1.94 -1.87 -2.91
CA GLY A 124 1.89 -1.09 -4.14
C GLY A 124 1.28 -1.86 -5.31
N GLN A 125 1.64 -3.12 -5.45
CA GLN A 125 1.06 -4.01 -6.46
C GLN A 125 -0.43 -4.24 -6.24
N LEU A 126 -0.85 -4.40 -4.98
CA LEU A 126 -2.25 -4.57 -4.61
C LEU A 126 -3.07 -3.32 -4.94
N ILE A 127 -2.63 -2.16 -4.46
CA ILE A 127 -3.33 -0.87 -4.61
C ILE A 127 -3.45 -0.50 -6.09
N LEU A 128 -2.32 -0.51 -6.83
CA LEU A 128 -2.33 -0.20 -8.27
C LEU A 128 -3.07 -1.25 -9.09
N GLY A 129 -3.15 -2.49 -8.61
CA GLY A 129 -3.96 -3.56 -9.22
C GLY A 129 -5.46 -3.32 -9.10
N GLN A 130 -5.90 -2.59 -8.07
CA GLN A 130 -7.29 -2.18 -7.87
C GLN A 130 -7.66 -0.88 -8.60
N ARG A 131 -6.75 -0.36 -9.43
CA ARG A 131 -6.87 0.91 -10.16
C ARG A 131 -6.88 2.15 -9.27
N ASP A 132 -6.47 2.01 -8.02
CA ASP A 132 -6.27 3.13 -7.10
C ASP A 132 -4.97 3.88 -7.40
N THR A 133 -4.79 5.06 -6.78
CA THR A 133 -3.58 5.85 -6.93
C THR A 133 -2.65 5.65 -5.74
N LEU A 134 -1.35 5.54 -6.02
CA LEU A 134 -0.33 5.31 -5.02
C LEU A 134 0.82 6.29 -5.17
N GLY A 135 1.24 6.90 -4.04
CA GLY A 135 2.49 7.63 -3.88
C GLY A 135 3.48 6.87 -3.02
N LEU A 136 4.75 7.20 -3.12
CA LEU A 136 5.81 6.72 -2.25
C LEU A 136 6.62 7.90 -1.74
N ILE A 137 6.91 7.91 -0.45
CA ILE A 137 7.86 8.82 0.18
C ILE A 137 8.87 7.96 0.92
N THR A 138 10.13 8.04 0.54
CA THR A 138 11.22 7.50 1.34
C THR A 138 11.85 8.63 2.12
N PHE A 139 12.12 8.44 3.39
CA PHE A 139 12.70 9.45 4.25
C PHE A 139 13.77 8.86 5.16
N ASP A 140 14.80 9.65 5.41
CA ASP A 140 15.82 9.42 6.43
C ASP A 140 15.94 10.66 7.34
N THR A 141 17.02 10.80 8.07
CA THR A 141 17.25 11.92 8.97
C THR A 141 17.43 13.28 8.28
N GLU A 142 17.90 13.30 7.03
CA GLU A 142 18.30 14.52 6.33
C GLU A 142 17.55 14.72 5.01
N SER A 143 17.10 13.65 4.39
CA SER A 143 16.55 13.68 3.05
C SER A 143 15.24 12.94 2.91
N HIS A 144 14.48 13.32 1.90
CA HIS A 144 13.30 12.59 1.49
C HIS A 144 13.17 12.60 -0.04
N GLN A 145 12.70 11.48 -0.57
CA GLN A 145 12.35 11.38 -1.98
C GLN A 145 10.85 11.17 -2.12
N ILE A 146 10.23 11.85 -3.06
CA ILE A 146 8.79 11.85 -3.25
C ILE A 146 8.46 11.36 -4.65
N LEU A 147 7.68 10.29 -4.73
CA LEU A 147 6.95 9.86 -5.90
C LEU A 147 5.48 10.26 -5.69
N PRO A 148 4.97 11.27 -6.40
CA PRO A 148 3.59 11.73 -6.23
C PRO A 148 2.58 10.62 -6.55
N PRO A 149 1.39 10.61 -5.91
CA PRO A 149 0.37 9.64 -6.19
C PRO A 149 -0.09 9.67 -7.65
N ALA A 150 -0.02 8.54 -8.30
CA ALA A 150 -0.54 8.31 -9.64
C ALA A 150 -0.98 6.84 -9.79
N GLY A 151 -1.62 6.51 -10.90
CA GLY A 151 -2.05 5.16 -11.21
C GLY A 151 -1.34 4.55 -12.42
N GLY A 152 -1.64 3.28 -12.70
CA GLY A 152 -1.21 2.59 -13.90
C GLY A 152 0.21 2.00 -13.88
N SER A 153 0.62 1.45 -15.03
CA SER A 153 1.87 0.69 -15.15
C SER A 153 3.13 1.53 -15.01
N HIS A 154 3.10 2.79 -15.43
CA HIS A 154 4.22 3.71 -15.27
C HIS A 154 4.50 3.98 -13.79
N GLN A 155 3.45 4.20 -12.99
CA GLN A 155 3.60 4.41 -11.55
C GLN A 155 4.17 3.18 -10.85
N ARG A 156 3.77 1.98 -11.28
CA ARG A 156 4.32 0.73 -10.77
C ARG A 156 5.82 0.62 -11.02
N ALA A 157 6.26 0.90 -12.24
CA ALA A 157 7.68 0.86 -12.58
C ALA A 157 8.48 1.89 -11.78
N ALA A 158 7.96 3.12 -11.63
CA ALA A 158 8.59 4.17 -10.84
C ALA A 158 8.69 3.79 -9.35
N LEU A 159 7.62 3.22 -8.78
CA LEU A 159 7.59 2.71 -7.41
C LEU A 159 8.70 1.68 -7.17
N LEU A 160 8.78 0.65 -8.01
CA LEU A 160 9.78 -0.41 -7.88
C LEU A 160 11.20 0.14 -8.01
N SER A 161 11.44 1.00 -9.01
CA SER A 161 12.75 1.63 -9.20
C SER A 161 13.18 2.48 -7.99
N GLN A 162 12.26 3.22 -7.38
CA GLN A 162 12.57 4.01 -6.18
C GLN A 162 12.81 3.13 -4.96
N LEU A 163 12.04 2.05 -4.79
CA LEU A 163 12.24 1.08 -3.71
C LEU A 163 13.60 0.35 -3.86
N GLU A 164 13.99 -0.02 -5.08
CA GLU A 164 15.29 -0.66 -5.35
C GLU A 164 16.46 0.30 -5.09
N ALA A 165 16.29 1.58 -5.41
CA ALA A 165 17.30 2.60 -5.19
C ALA A 165 17.44 3.06 -3.73
N ALA A 166 16.42 2.79 -2.88
CA ALA A 166 16.43 3.20 -1.49
C ALA A 166 17.60 2.52 -0.74
N THR A 167 18.41 3.27 -0.04
CA THR A 167 19.54 2.77 0.77
C THR A 167 19.38 3.28 2.21
N PRO A 168 19.85 2.53 3.22
CA PRO A 168 19.82 3.04 4.58
C PRO A 168 20.64 4.33 4.65
N GLY A 169 20.05 5.38 5.24
CA GLY A 169 20.72 6.64 5.50
C GLY A 169 21.73 6.55 6.64
N GLY A 170 22.50 7.64 6.86
CA GLY A 170 23.55 7.70 7.87
C GLY A 170 23.10 7.57 9.32
N GLU A 171 24.03 7.85 10.27
CA GLU A 171 23.80 7.68 11.72
C GLU A 171 22.53 8.36 12.19
N THR A 172 21.80 7.66 13.05
CA THR A 172 20.51 8.07 13.63
C THR A 172 20.71 9.16 14.68
N GLU A 173 21.03 10.36 14.25
CA GLU A 173 20.92 11.53 15.14
C GLU A 173 19.64 12.31 14.77
N GLU A 174 18.69 12.31 15.70
CA GLU A 174 17.48 13.13 15.73
C GLU A 174 16.64 13.14 14.43
N GLY A 175 15.81 12.14 14.33
CA GLY A 175 14.99 11.80 13.18
C GLY A 175 14.39 12.93 12.35
N ALA A 176 14.49 12.81 11.06
CA ALA A 176 13.55 13.48 10.16
C ALA A 176 12.16 13.13 10.65
N SER A 177 11.55 14.07 11.30
CA SER A 177 10.30 13.87 11.99
C SER A 177 9.28 13.50 10.91
N LEU A 178 8.54 12.42 11.10
CA LEU A 178 7.37 12.07 10.29
C LEU A 178 6.51 13.30 10.00
N THR A 179 6.51 14.29 10.90
CA THR A 179 5.92 15.61 10.75
C THR A 179 6.45 16.40 9.53
N GLN A 180 7.72 16.25 9.16
CA GLN A 180 8.27 16.92 7.97
C GLN A 180 7.77 16.24 6.68
N VAL A 181 7.74 14.92 6.70
CA VAL A 181 7.23 14.11 5.59
C VAL A 181 5.78 14.46 5.28
N VAL A 182 4.96 14.59 6.32
CA VAL A 182 3.52 14.90 6.21
C VAL A 182 3.28 16.18 5.44
N ARG A 183 4.12 17.20 5.59
CA ARG A 183 3.99 18.49 4.86
C ARG A 183 4.10 18.35 3.33
N HIS A 184 4.73 17.29 2.87
CA HIS A 184 4.95 17.02 1.46
C HIS A 184 3.96 16.00 0.87
N MET A 185 3.08 15.44 1.71
CA MET A 185 2.08 14.47 1.26
C MET A 185 0.93 15.18 0.55
N PRO A 186 0.67 14.86 -0.69
CA PRO A 186 -0.43 15.46 -1.42
C PRO A 186 -1.77 14.80 -1.06
N GLY A 187 -2.80 15.64 -0.94
CA GLY A 187 -4.18 15.18 -0.84
C GLY A 187 -4.57 14.60 0.53
N ARG A 188 -5.71 13.93 0.53
CA ARG A 188 -6.25 13.15 1.66
C ARG A 188 -6.31 11.70 1.23
N GLY A 189 -6.10 10.77 2.17
CA GLY A 189 -6.16 9.35 1.84
C GLY A 189 -5.47 8.49 2.88
N ILE A 190 -5.14 7.26 2.53
CA ILE A 190 -4.43 6.35 3.43
C ILE A 190 -2.94 6.69 3.43
N ALA A 191 -2.35 6.75 4.63
CA ALA A 191 -0.91 6.89 4.83
C ALA A 191 -0.35 5.63 5.48
N ILE A 192 0.38 4.81 4.73
CA ILE A 192 0.97 3.57 5.22
C ILE A 192 2.42 3.86 5.59
N VAL A 193 2.71 3.94 6.89
CA VAL A 193 4.04 4.21 7.42
C VAL A 193 4.73 2.89 7.75
N ILE A 194 5.87 2.65 7.12
CA ILE A 194 6.69 1.46 7.32
C ILE A 194 7.99 1.90 7.97
N SER A 195 8.18 1.56 9.25
CA SER A 195 9.33 1.98 10.07
C SER A 195 9.52 1.00 11.22
N ASP A 196 10.71 0.95 11.78
CA ASP A 196 10.95 0.26 13.05
C ASP A 196 10.60 1.11 14.28
N PHE A 197 10.21 2.38 14.03
CA PHE A 197 9.81 3.35 15.05
C PHE A 197 10.84 3.51 16.19
N LEU A 198 12.14 3.36 15.87
CA LEU A 198 13.24 3.59 16.81
C LEU A 198 13.51 5.09 16.94
N GLY A 199 12.62 5.78 17.63
CA GLY A 199 12.70 7.20 17.89
C GLY A 199 12.02 7.54 19.21
N GLU A 200 12.02 8.82 19.58
CA GLU A 200 11.31 9.29 20.76
C GLU A 200 9.79 9.15 20.56
N ILE A 201 9.15 8.43 21.48
CA ILE A 201 7.70 8.15 21.41
C ILE A 201 6.87 9.44 21.20
N PRO A 202 7.14 10.57 21.87
CA PRO A 202 6.39 11.81 21.65
C PRO A 202 6.48 12.32 20.20
N ASP A 203 7.59 12.13 19.51
CA ASP A 203 7.78 12.63 18.16
C ASP A 203 7.08 11.73 17.12
N ILE A 204 7.04 10.43 17.37
CA ILE A 204 6.23 9.48 16.59
C ILE A 204 4.75 9.88 16.69
N PHE A 205 4.24 10.13 17.89
CA PHE A 205 2.84 10.54 18.09
C PHE A 205 2.54 11.88 17.42
N LYS A 206 3.42 12.89 17.50
CA LYS A 206 3.26 14.16 16.77
C LYS A 206 3.17 13.94 15.26
N GLY A 207 3.96 13.01 14.71
CA GLY A 207 3.90 12.65 13.30
C GLY A 207 2.55 12.04 12.90
N VAL A 208 2.06 11.12 13.71
CA VAL A 208 0.74 10.49 13.50
C VAL A 208 -0.40 11.51 13.62
N GLU A 209 -0.35 12.38 14.64
CA GLU A 209 -1.31 13.47 14.81
C GLU A 209 -1.31 14.43 13.61
N ALA A 210 -0.13 14.73 13.07
CA ALA A 210 0.00 15.57 11.88
C ALA A 210 -0.64 14.92 10.65
N LEU A 211 -0.48 13.60 10.45
CA LEU A 211 -1.17 12.84 9.40
C LEU A 211 -2.68 12.96 9.52
N ILE A 212 -3.21 12.71 10.72
CA ILE A 212 -4.65 12.80 11.01
C ILE A 212 -5.16 14.24 10.79
N ALA A 213 -4.41 15.24 11.26
CA ALA A 213 -4.78 16.65 11.12
C ALA A 213 -4.85 17.09 9.65
N GLN A 214 -4.04 16.52 8.76
CA GLN A 214 -4.12 16.76 7.33
C GLN A 214 -5.21 15.93 6.62
N GLY A 215 -5.91 15.06 7.35
CA GLY A 215 -7.00 14.25 6.84
C GLY A 215 -6.54 12.93 6.21
N HIS A 216 -5.36 12.46 6.57
CA HIS A 216 -4.91 11.11 6.24
C HIS A 216 -5.39 10.09 7.28
N GLU A 217 -5.60 8.86 6.83
CA GLU A 217 -5.87 7.70 7.68
C GLU A 217 -4.56 6.90 7.83
N PRO A 218 -3.85 7.00 8.98
CA PRO A 218 -2.56 6.37 9.15
C PRO A 218 -2.68 4.88 9.45
N ILE A 219 -1.86 4.07 8.79
CA ILE A 219 -1.60 2.67 9.08
C ILE A 219 -0.11 2.54 9.40
N LEU A 220 0.23 2.00 10.56
CA LEU A 220 1.62 1.83 11.02
C LEU A 220 2.01 0.36 10.91
N LEU A 221 3.14 0.06 10.28
CA LEU A 221 3.68 -1.27 10.03
C LEU A 221 5.13 -1.35 10.50
#